data_8e499ce3fc04b37577882424557baa3d
#
_entry.id   8e499ce3fc04b37577882424557baa3d
#
_cell.length_a   1.000
_cell.length_b   1.000
_cell.length_c   1.000
_cell.angle_alpha   90.00
_cell.angle_beta   90.00
_cell.angle_gamma   90.00
#
_symmetry.space_group_name_H-M   'P 1'
#
loop_
_entity.id
_entity.type
_entity.pdbx_description
1 polymer ?
#
loop_
_entity_poly.entity_id
_entity_poly.type
_entity_poly.pdbx_seq_one_letter_code
_entity_poly.pdbx_strand_id
1 'polypeptide(L)'
;MKQNSFIYLRGLKHAAFTVFCVENCQKFYYDPQFNVRVPFSSGQQVKRSVLEKLNDILGVQPSPTEFYFDVDKKGALKEGEVLSSCDPHYVDQLLGGWMRTPKGGKEKAVKRRSPLSISAMTPLHPLLSGLPKENISFDRSDRPNAHKVVVRDANGNVLTDEQVCNFLDGNDRSLYRKWIPDNNRATGLFVYDVAIDQRRLFCVSTNQFEPEITADMVESLKADGWTVVNTAFGECLSMPKEQREQLIPAIADALLDWQITSNQARTFSLMETLAVAVSDNANTLAAAIRAKLIDDNESKPKARPIIDENAGAKTFIALPCANYIVTETESADALVRARQELIDRMMAFDYENQL
;
A
#
# COMPACT_ATOMS: atom_id res chain seq x y z
N MET A 1 -12.44 -31.27 -10.52
CA MET A 1 -12.13 -30.02 -11.26
C MET A 1 -10.80 -29.49 -10.74
N LYS A 2 -9.93 -29.01 -11.61
CA LYS A 2 -8.67 -28.41 -11.16
C LYS A 2 -9.01 -27.10 -10.42
N GLN A 3 -8.67 -27.01 -9.15
CA GLN A 3 -8.93 -25.80 -8.36
C GLN A 3 -8.02 -24.66 -8.83
N ASN A 4 -8.56 -23.44 -8.91
CA ASN A 4 -7.77 -22.28 -9.24
C ASN A 4 -6.89 -21.91 -8.05
N SER A 5 -5.57 -22.01 -8.24
CA SER A 5 -4.60 -21.71 -7.17
C SER A 5 -4.50 -20.23 -6.84
N PHE A 6 -4.89 -19.35 -7.76
CA PHE A 6 -4.77 -17.90 -7.62
C PHE A 6 -6.09 -17.18 -7.90
N ILE A 7 -6.33 -16.15 -7.11
CA ILE A 7 -7.28 -15.09 -7.43
C ILE A 7 -6.47 -13.85 -7.78
N TYR A 8 -6.76 -13.23 -8.91
CA TYR A 8 -6.17 -11.94 -9.28
C TYR A 8 -7.24 -10.84 -9.18
N LEU A 9 -6.83 -9.68 -8.70
CA LEU A 9 -7.66 -8.49 -8.57
C LEU A 9 -6.89 -7.30 -9.14
N ARG A 10 -7.57 -6.47 -9.92
CA ARG A 10 -7.13 -5.11 -10.29
C ARG A 10 -8.14 -4.11 -9.78
N GLY A 11 -7.69 -3.18 -8.95
CA GLY A 11 -8.50 -2.06 -8.50
C GLY A 11 -8.09 -0.77 -9.20
N LEU A 12 -9.08 0.01 -9.62
CA LEU A 12 -8.92 1.37 -10.13
C LEU A 12 -9.37 2.35 -9.05
N LYS A 13 -8.48 3.24 -8.64
CA LYS A 13 -8.74 4.29 -7.65
C LYS A 13 -8.52 5.68 -8.27
N HIS A 14 -9.27 6.65 -7.77
CA HIS A 14 -8.97 8.05 -8.02
C HIS A 14 -8.29 8.66 -6.78
N ALA A 15 -7.30 9.50 -7.00
CA ALA A 15 -6.68 10.29 -5.95
C ALA A 15 -6.60 11.76 -6.36
N ALA A 16 -6.84 12.65 -5.40
CA ALA A 16 -6.82 14.09 -5.61
C ALA A 16 -5.93 14.77 -4.58
N PHE A 17 -4.88 15.45 -5.05
CA PHE A 17 -3.98 16.30 -4.26
C PHE A 17 -3.46 15.67 -2.96
N THR A 18 -3.05 14.39 -3.02
CA THR A 18 -2.56 13.63 -1.87
C THR A 18 -1.09 13.25 -1.99
N VAL A 19 -0.54 12.65 -0.92
CA VAL A 19 0.82 12.13 -0.88
C VAL A 19 0.77 10.64 -0.52
N PHE A 20 1.32 9.80 -1.37
CA PHE A 20 1.39 8.34 -1.16
C PHE A 20 2.62 7.89 -0.39
N CYS A 21 3.60 8.77 -0.21
CA CYS A 21 4.85 8.44 0.46
C CYS A 21 5.21 9.51 1.48
N VAL A 22 5.81 9.06 2.58
CA VAL A 22 6.03 9.86 3.78
C VAL A 22 7.40 10.55 3.82
N GLU A 23 8.38 10.04 3.07
CA GLU A 23 9.72 10.65 3.01
C GLU A 23 9.78 11.82 2.03
N ASN A 24 9.99 13.01 2.52
CA ASN A 24 10.38 14.20 1.72
C ASN A 24 9.49 14.53 0.52
N CYS A 25 8.16 14.38 0.62
CA CYS A 25 7.19 14.63 -0.45
C CYS A 25 6.81 13.39 -1.28
N GLN A 26 5.92 13.60 -2.24
CA GLN A 26 5.42 12.56 -3.14
C GLN A 26 6.55 11.96 -3.99
N LYS A 27 6.73 10.63 -3.92
CA LYS A 27 7.64 9.90 -4.83
C LYS A 27 7.10 9.90 -6.25
N PHE A 28 8.00 10.02 -7.19
CA PHE A 28 7.70 9.92 -8.61
C PHE A 28 8.86 9.27 -9.35
N TYR A 29 8.58 8.73 -10.54
CA TYR A 29 9.58 8.38 -11.52
C TYR A 29 9.39 9.22 -12.78
N TYR A 30 10.38 9.18 -13.64
CA TYR A 30 10.32 9.87 -14.92
C TYR A 30 9.97 8.86 -16.01
N ASP A 31 8.86 9.07 -16.69
CA ASP A 31 8.47 8.22 -17.82
C ASP A 31 9.21 8.67 -19.10
N PRO A 32 10.09 7.81 -19.68
CA PRO A 32 10.91 8.21 -20.80
C PRO A 32 10.14 8.31 -22.13
N GLN A 33 9.01 7.59 -22.25
CA GLN A 33 8.21 7.59 -23.47
C GLN A 33 7.42 8.88 -23.63
N PHE A 34 6.83 9.37 -22.54
CA PHE A 34 5.98 10.55 -22.54
C PHE A 34 6.65 11.80 -21.98
N ASN A 35 7.89 11.68 -21.48
CA ASN A 35 8.67 12.78 -20.93
C ASN A 35 7.93 13.51 -19.76
N VAL A 36 7.29 12.75 -18.88
CA VAL A 36 6.51 13.27 -17.74
C VAL A 36 6.94 12.67 -16.42
N ARG A 37 6.75 13.43 -15.33
CA ARG A 37 6.90 12.93 -13.96
C ARG A 37 5.63 12.23 -13.54
N VAL A 38 5.77 10.99 -13.09
CA VAL A 38 4.65 10.09 -12.77
C VAL A 38 4.67 9.76 -11.28
N PRO A 39 3.66 10.18 -10.50
CA PRO A 39 3.57 9.83 -9.09
C PRO A 39 3.20 8.37 -8.90
N PHE A 40 3.73 7.75 -7.84
CA PHE A 40 3.40 6.36 -7.51
C PHE A 40 3.48 6.10 -6.00
N SER A 41 2.91 4.98 -5.57
CA SER A 41 3.13 4.38 -4.26
C SER A 41 3.82 3.03 -4.42
N SER A 42 4.78 2.71 -3.55
CA SER A 42 5.42 1.39 -3.58
C SER A 42 4.44 0.28 -3.20
N GLY A 43 4.67 -0.93 -3.72
CA GLY A 43 3.86 -2.10 -3.35
C GLY A 43 3.92 -2.41 -1.86
N GLN A 44 5.03 -2.11 -1.19
CA GLN A 44 5.14 -2.25 0.26
C GLN A 44 4.20 -1.30 1.01
N GLN A 45 4.10 -0.03 0.58
CA GLN A 45 3.17 0.93 1.16
C GLN A 45 1.72 0.51 0.94
N VAL A 46 1.37 0.08 -0.29
CA VAL A 46 0.02 -0.41 -0.58
C VAL A 46 -0.31 -1.62 0.30
N LYS A 47 0.60 -2.59 0.37
CA LYS A 47 0.44 -3.79 1.19
C LYS A 47 0.27 -3.45 2.67
N ARG A 48 1.09 -2.54 3.19
CA ARG A 48 0.97 -2.06 4.56
C ARG A 48 -0.41 -1.46 4.82
N SER A 49 -0.89 -0.59 3.93
CA SER A 49 -2.23 0.02 4.08
C SER A 49 -3.37 -1.01 4.03
N VAL A 50 -3.25 -2.06 3.21
CA VAL A 50 -4.20 -3.18 3.18
C VAL A 50 -4.18 -3.94 4.51
N LEU A 51 -3.00 -4.26 5.05
CA LEU A 51 -2.87 -5.01 6.31
C LEU A 51 -3.29 -4.19 7.53
N GLU A 52 -2.99 -2.89 7.56
CA GLU A 52 -3.49 -1.97 8.58
C GLU A 52 -5.04 -1.91 8.56
N LYS A 53 -5.63 -1.76 7.37
CA LYS A 53 -7.09 -1.80 7.21
C LYS A 53 -7.69 -3.12 7.68
N LEU A 54 -7.03 -4.24 7.42
CA LEU A 54 -7.47 -5.56 7.88
C LEU A 54 -7.47 -5.66 9.41
N ASN A 55 -6.38 -5.20 10.07
CA ASN A 55 -6.31 -5.18 11.52
C ASN A 55 -7.40 -4.29 12.13
N ASP A 56 -7.68 -3.13 11.52
CA ASP A 56 -8.76 -2.24 11.95
C ASP A 56 -10.14 -2.90 11.85
N ILE A 57 -10.43 -3.60 10.74
CA ILE A 57 -11.70 -4.31 10.53
C ILE A 57 -11.88 -5.41 11.58
N LEU A 58 -10.81 -6.13 11.89
CA LEU A 58 -10.82 -7.21 12.88
C LEU A 58 -10.75 -6.72 14.32
N GLY A 59 -10.40 -5.46 14.55
CA GLY A 59 -10.19 -4.90 15.88
C GLY A 59 -8.99 -5.49 16.61
N VAL A 60 -7.95 -5.93 15.87
CA VAL A 60 -6.75 -6.58 16.40
C VAL A 60 -5.53 -5.67 16.31
N GLN A 61 -4.56 -5.90 17.20
CA GLN A 61 -3.28 -5.20 17.14
C GLN A 61 -2.37 -5.81 16.07
N PRO A 62 -1.53 -5.00 15.40
CA PRO A 62 -0.51 -5.51 14.50
C PRO A 62 0.54 -6.32 15.26
N SER A 63 1.24 -7.20 14.55
CA SER A 63 2.32 -7.98 15.15
C SER A 63 3.44 -7.07 15.67
N PRO A 64 4.04 -7.40 16.83
CA PRO A 64 5.18 -6.66 17.35
C PRO A 64 6.39 -6.82 16.42
N THR A 65 7.16 -5.74 16.32
CA THR A 65 8.40 -5.69 15.56
C THR A 65 9.52 -5.20 16.47
N GLU A 66 10.64 -5.88 16.46
CA GLU A 66 11.84 -5.49 17.20
C GLU A 66 12.78 -4.70 16.30
N PHE A 67 13.16 -3.51 16.73
CA PHE A 67 14.11 -2.65 16.04
C PHE A 67 15.43 -2.66 16.80
N TYR A 68 16.53 -2.99 16.13
CA TYR A 68 17.88 -2.94 16.65
C TYR A 68 18.63 -1.76 16.08
N PHE A 69 19.40 -1.12 16.93
CA PHE A 69 20.30 -0.03 16.55
C PHE A 69 21.67 -0.30 17.13
N ASP A 70 22.71 -0.04 16.35
CA ASP A 70 24.11 -0.17 16.77
C ASP A 70 24.72 1.21 16.98
N VAL A 71 25.57 1.36 17.99
CA VAL A 71 26.40 2.56 18.15
C VAL A 71 27.75 2.32 17.51
N ASP A 72 28.15 3.16 16.56
CA ASP A 72 29.44 3.05 15.91
C ASP A 72 30.60 3.54 16.82
N LYS A 73 31.85 3.33 16.35
CA LYS A 73 33.07 3.74 17.10
C LYS A 73 33.17 5.25 17.35
N LYS A 74 32.37 6.06 16.64
CA LYS A 74 32.33 7.53 16.77
C LYS A 74 31.16 7.99 17.65
N GLY A 75 30.38 7.05 18.22
CA GLY A 75 29.22 7.37 19.04
C GLY A 75 27.97 7.72 18.24
N ALA A 76 27.95 7.49 16.93
CA ALA A 76 26.77 7.72 16.09
C ALA A 76 25.86 6.48 16.06
N LEU A 77 24.55 6.71 16.13
CA LEU A 77 23.54 5.67 16.00
C LEU A 77 23.47 5.19 14.56
N LYS A 78 23.55 3.89 14.35
CA LYS A 78 23.36 3.21 13.07
C LYS A 78 22.16 2.29 13.12
N GLU A 79 21.48 2.17 12.01
CA GLU A 79 20.40 1.22 11.87
C GLU A 79 20.93 -0.21 11.86
N GLY A 80 20.34 -1.04 12.69
CA GLY A 80 20.57 -2.47 12.79
C GLY A 80 19.48 -3.27 12.09
N GLU A 81 19.12 -4.42 12.65
CA GLU A 81 18.10 -5.29 12.09
C GLU A 81 16.70 -4.87 12.52
N VAL A 82 15.74 -5.27 11.68
CA VAL A 82 14.32 -5.26 12.02
C VAL A 82 13.84 -6.70 12.01
N LEU A 83 13.39 -7.20 13.16
CA LEU A 83 12.96 -8.58 13.33
C LEU A 83 11.45 -8.66 13.57
N SER A 84 10.79 -9.46 12.74
CA SER A 84 9.36 -9.77 12.92
C SER A 84 9.15 -10.93 13.89
N SER A 85 7.93 -11.03 14.47
CA SER A 85 7.56 -12.10 15.39
C SER A 85 7.57 -13.49 14.76
N CYS A 86 7.35 -13.59 13.44
CA CYS A 86 7.19 -14.85 12.70
C CYS A 86 6.08 -15.74 13.27
N ASP A 87 4.98 -15.12 13.66
CA ASP A 87 3.87 -15.75 14.35
C ASP A 87 2.59 -15.65 13.49
N PRO A 88 2.06 -16.77 12.99
CA PRO A 88 0.84 -16.80 12.18
C PRO A 88 -0.45 -16.48 12.93
N HIS A 89 -0.45 -16.35 14.26
CA HIS A 89 -1.60 -15.85 15.00
C HIS A 89 -1.89 -14.37 14.70
N TYR A 90 -0.85 -13.62 14.32
CA TYR A 90 -1.03 -12.27 13.80
C TYR A 90 -1.43 -12.31 12.33
N VAL A 91 -2.62 -11.82 12.02
CA VAL A 91 -3.20 -11.86 10.66
C VAL A 91 -2.36 -11.10 9.65
N ASP A 92 -1.79 -9.96 10.05
CA ASP A 92 -0.87 -9.18 9.22
C ASP A 92 0.41 -9.95 8.88
N GLN A 93 0.93 -10.78 9.79
CA GLN A 93 2.04 -11.70 9.54
C GLN A 93 1.60 -12.85 8.62
N LEU A 94 0.52 -13.53 8.95
CA LEU A 94 0.01 -14.65 8.16
C LEU A 94 -0.18 -14.27 6.69
N LEU A 95 -0.74 -13.11 6.41
CA LEU A 95 -1.02 -12.62 5.05
C LEU A 95 0.15 -11.81 4.46
N GLY A 96 0.89 -11.13 5.31
CA GLY A 96 2.04 -10.30 4.92
C GLY A 96 3.30 -11.09 4.57
N GLY A 97 3.47 -12.27 5.16
CA GLY A 97 4.72 -13.00 5.19
C GLY A 97 5.73 -12.36 6.14
N TRP A 98 6.84 -13.05 6.39
CA TRP A 98 7.88 -12.59 7.31
C TRP A 98 9.27 -13.06 6.94
N MET A 99 10.25 -12.41 7.52
CA MET A 99 11.63 -12.86 7.51
C MET A 99 12.31 -12.42 8.82
N ARG A 100 12.91 -13.39 9.52
CA ARG A 100 13.75 -13.17 10.68
C ARG A 100 15.08 -13.84 10.43
N THR A 101 16.15 -13.05 10.38
CA THR A 101 17.52 -13.54 10.21
C THR A 101 18.36 -13.04 11.38
N PRO A 102 18.60 -13.89 12.40
CA PRO A 102 19.38 -13.49 13.56
C PRO A 102 20.84 -13.20 13.21
N LYS A 103 21.46 -12.21 13.88
CA LYS A 103 22.89 -11.94 13.75
C LYS A 103 23.74 -13.13 14.22
N GLY A 104 24.83 -13.36 13.53
CA GLY A 104 25.87 -14.31 13.94
C GLY A 104 25.80 -15.71 13.32
N GLY A 105 24.81 -16.00 12.46
CA GLY A 105 24.78 -17.22 11.65
C GLY A 105 24.63 -18.55 12.46
N LYS A 106 24.30 -18.46 13.73
CA LYS A 106 24.11 -19.65 14.60
C LYS A 106 22.68 -20.22 14.50
N GLU A 107 21.71 -19.41 14.16
CA GLU A 107 20.31 -19.80 14.00
C GLU A 107 19.92 -19.70 12.54
N LYS A 108 19.02 -20.59 12.11
CA LYS A 108 18.46 -20.55 10.76
C LYS A 108 17.56 -19.33 10.59
N ALA A 109 17.60 -18.74 9.39
CA ALA A 109 16.60 -17.73 9.02
C ALA A 109 15.21 -18.38 8.97
N VAL A 110 14.23 -17.74 9.62
CA VAL A 110 12.82 -18.12 9.56
C VAL A 110 12.15 -17.17 8.57
N LYS A 111 11.60 -17.73 7.49
CA LYS A 111 11.04 -16.92 6.40
C LYS A 111 9.78 -17.55 5.82
N ARG A 112 8.75 -16.76 5.60
CA ARG A 112 7.52 -17.17 4.94
C ARG A 112 7.19 -16.21 3.79
N ARG A 113 6.95 -16.79 2.63
CA ARG A 113 6.50 -16.01 1.47
C ARG A 113 5.06 -15.56 1.71
N SER A 114 4.81 -14.28 1.45
CA SER A 114 3.46 -13.72 1.49
C SER A 114 2.52 -14.42 0.52
N PRO A 115 1.33 -14.86 0.96
CA PRO A 115 0.27 -15.31 0.05
C PRO A 115 -0.39 -14.14 -0.70
N LEU A 116 -0.26 -12.88 -0.20
CA LEU A 116 -0.71 -11.68 -0.88
C LEU A 116 0.46 -11.01 -1.59
N SER A 117 0.51 -11.12 -2.92
CA SER A 117 1.42 -10.35 -3.75
C SER A 117 0.70 -9.09 -4.22
N ILE A 118 1.21 -7.92 -3.84
CA ILE A 118 0.57 -6.62 -4.14
C ILE A 118 1.55 -5.77 -4.94
N SER A 119 1.09 -5.20 -6.06
CA SER A 119 1.89 -4.33 -6.91
C SER A 119 2.11 -2.95 -6.28
N ALA A 120 3.03 -2.18 -6.84
CA ALA A 120 2.99 -0.73 -6.68
C ALA A 120 1.65 -0.20 -7.21
N MET A 121 1.13 0.85 -6.58
CA MET A 121 0.02 1.63 -7.13
C MET A 121 0.61 2.67 -8.08
N THR A 122 0.35 2.50 -9.36
CA THR A 122 0.83 3.37 -10.44
C THR A 122 -0.34 3.98 -11.19
N PRO A 123 -0.16 5.11 -11.88
CA PRO A 123 -1.22 5.59 -12.75
C PRO A 123 -1.66 4.55 -13.76
N LEU A 124 -2.95 4.56 -14.10
CA LEU A 124 -3.50 3.73 -15.17
C LEU A 124 -2.77 3.98 -16.51
N HIS A 125 -2.30 5.19 -16.70
CA HIS A 125 -1.42 5.62 -17.78
C HIS A 125 -0.64 6.87 -17.34
N PRO A 126 0.64 7.06 -17.75
CA PRO A 126 1.41 8.27 -17.39
C PRO A 126 0.67 9.59 -17.65
N LEU A 127 -0.10 9.65 -18.75
CA LEU A 127 -0.88 10.83 -19.14
C LEU A 127 -2.22 11.00 -18.39
N LEU A 128 -2.60 10.06 -17.54
CA LEU A 128 -3.83 10.11 -16.71
C LEU A 128 -3.53 10.45 -15.25
N SER A 129 -2.34 10.96 -14.98
CA SER A 129 -1.95 11.43 -13.67
C SER A 129 -1.22 12.75 -13.74
N GLY A 130 -1.15 13.44 -12.62
CA GLY A 130 -0.43 14.69 -12.46
C GLY A 130 0.38 14.73 -11.18
N LEU A 131 1.40 15.58 -11.19
CA LEU A 131 2.24 15.88 -10.05
C LEU A 131 2.23 17.40 -9.79
N PRO A 132 1.07 17.99 -9.46
CA PRO A 132 0.99 19.42 -9.17
C PRO A 132 1.86 19.78 -7.98
N LYS A 133 2.46 20.96 -8.06
CA LYS A 133 3.19 21.56 -6.93
C LYS A 133 2.21 22.36 -6.09
N GLU A 134 2.24 22.12 -4.80
CA GLU A 134 1.52 22.92 -3.83
C GLU A 134 2.54 23.62 -2.94
N ASN A 135 2.58 24.94 -3.00
CA ASN A 135 3.42 25.71 -2.10
C ASN A 135 2.71 25.87 -0.75
N ILE A 136 3.38 25.46 0.32
CA ILE A 136 2.88 25.66 1.67
C ILE A 136 3.42 26.97 2.22
N SER A 137 2.54 27.85 2.64
CA SER A 137 2.89 29.10 3.32
C SER A 137 2.40 29.04 4.77
N PHE A 138 3.33 29.21 5.70
CA PHE A 138 2.99 29.56 7.08
C PHE A 138 3.02 31.08 7.17
N ASP A 139 1.88 31.74 7.08
CA ASP A 139 1.71 33.19 7.25
C ASP A 139 1.02 33.46 8.59
N ARG A 140 1.69 34.23 9.43
CA ARG A 140 1.21 34.64 10.75
C ARG A 140 1.40 36.14 10.94
N SER A 141 1.50 36.87 9.84
CA SER A 141 1.70 38.30 9.85
C SER A 141 0.49 39.10 10.34
N ASP A 142 -0.69 38.47 10.39
CA ASP A 142 -1.93 39.05 10.92
C ASP A 142 -1.93 39.20 12.45
N ARG A 143 -1.12 38.39 13.16
CA ARG A 143 -1.01 38.40 14.63
C ARG A 143 0.45 38.32 15.09
N PRO A 144 1.31 39.28 14.72
CA PRO A 144 2.77 39.20 14.93
C PRO A 144 3.15 39.07 16.41
N ASN A 145 2.41 39.70 17.33
CA ASN A 145 2.72 39.69 18.76
C ASN A 145 2.50 38.31 19.43
N ALA A 146 1.80 37.39 18.77
CA ALA A 146 1.59 36.02 19.28
C ALA A 146 2.76 35.09 18.94
N HIS A 147 3.73 35.53 18.15
CA HIS A 147 4.76 34.68 17.59
C HIS A 147 6.17 35.18 17.88
N LYS A 148 7.09 34.26 18.12
CA LYS A 148 8.51 34.56 18.34
C LYS A 148 9.28 34.38 17.04
N VAL A 149 10.02 35.41 16.64
CA VAL A 149 11.00 35.36 15.55
C VAL A 149 12.40 35.25 16.14
N VAL A 150 13.23 34.38 15.58
CA VAL A 150 14.64 34.26 15.95
C VAL A 150 15.46 34.27 14.65
N VAL A 151 16.34 35.22 14.51
CA VAL A 151 17.30 35.30 13.40
C VAL A 151 18.69 34.96 13.91
N ARG A 152 19.42 34.15 13.15
CA ARG A 152 20.78 33.75 13.46
C ARG A 152 21.74 34.19 12.38
N ASP A 153 22.97 34.56 12.79
CA ASP A 153 24.06 34.82 11.87
C ASP A 153 24.62 33.55 11.21
N ALA A 154 25.61 33.67 10.35
CA ALA A 154 26.27 32.54 9.68
C ALA A 154 26.99 31.58 10.65
N ASN A 155 27.30 32.01 11.87
CA ASN A 155 27.96 31.23 12.91
C ASN A 155 26.93 30.57 13.85
N GLY A 156 25.63 30.79 13.67
CA GLY A 156 24.55 30.27 14.50
C GLY A 156 24.20 31.13 15.71
N ASN A 157 24.81 32.30 15.90
CA ASN A 157 24.50 33.21 17.01
C ASN A 157 23.19 33.95 16.77
N VAL A 158 22.41 34.15 17.80
CA VAL A 158 21.14 34.87 17.73
C VAL A 158 21.42 36.38 17.60
N LEU A 159 20.83 37.01 16.60
CA LEU A 159 20.91 38.46 16.39
C LEU A 159 19.99 39.18 17.36
N THR A 160 20.39 40.41 17.75
CA THR A 160 19.55 41.34 18.50
C THR A 160 18.46 41.93 17.61
N ASP A 161 17.40 42.48 18.20
CA ASP A 161 16.32 43.11 17.47
C ASP A 161 16.81 44.29 16.60
N GLU A 162 17.79 45.07 17.08
CA GLU A 162 18.41 46.15 16.30
C GLU A 162 19.18 45.63 15.07
N GLN A 163 19.93 44.51 15.23
CA GLN A 163 20.63 43.86 14.12
C GLN A 163 19.65 43.29 13.10
N VAL A 164 18.53 42.74 13.58
CA VAL A 164 17.47 42.22 12.69
C VAL A 164 16.81 43.37 11.92
N CYS A 165 16.51 44.49 12.57
CA CYS A 165 15.97 45.68 11.90
C CYS A 165 16.93 46.21 10.82
N ASN A 166 18.22 46.31 11.15
CA ASN A 166 19.24 46.76 10.20
C ASN A 166 19.39 45.79 9.01
N PHE A 167 19.25 44.47 9.26
CA PHE A 167 19.27 43.47 8.19
C PHE A 167 18.06 43.55 7.28
N LEU A 168 16.90 43.97 7.80
CA LEU A 168 15.66 44.14 7.03
C LEU A 168 15.57 45.51 6.33
N ASP A 169 16.46 46.44 6.63
CA ASP A 169 16.45 47.73 5.98
C ASP A 169 16.67 47.57 4.46
N GLY A 170 15.70 48.04 3.68
CA GLY A 170 15.68 47.83 2.23
C GLY A 170 15.21 46.43 1.74
N ASN A 171 14.80 45.55 2.65
CA ASN A 171 14.26 44.22 2.32
C ASN A 171 12.76 44.12 2.64
N ASP A 172 11.93 44.01 1.63
CA ASP A 172 10.48 43.79 1.78
C ASP A 172 10.20 42.27 2.03
N ARG A 173 10.60 41.78 3.23
CA ARG A 173 10.37 40.40 3.64
C ARG A 173 9.73 40.29 5.01
N SER A 174 8.58 39.67 5.08
CA SER A 174 7.95 39.29 6.37
C SER A 174 8.69 38.15 7.05
N LEU A 175 9.11 38.37 8.30
CA LEU A 175 9.69 37.31 9.17
C LEU A 175 8.65 36.40 9.78
N TYR A 176 7.38 36.74 9.70
CA TYR A 176 6.24 35.94 10.15
C TYR A 176 5.69 35.01 9.08
N ARG A 177 6.35 34.95 7.93
CA ARG A 177 6.00 34.09 6.82
C ARG A 177 7.12 33.10 6.53
N LYS A 178 6.82 31.83 6.51
CA LYS A 178 7.72 30.79 6.03
C LYS A 178 7.12 30.15 4.78
N TRP A 179 7.91 30.14 3.73
CA TRP A 179 7.56 29.53 2.45
C TRP A 179 8.25 28.18 2.34
N ILE A 180 7.49 27.11 2.00
CA ILE A 180 8.03 25.78 1.71
C ILE A 180 7.65 25.47 0.25
N PRO A 181 8.60 25.65 -0.68
CA PRO A 181 8.35 25.38 -2.09
C PRO A 181 8.38 23.87 -2.39
N ASP A 182 7.94 23.52 -3.57
CA ASP A 182 8.12 22.22 -4.21
C ASP A 182 7.45 21.01 -3.52
N ASN A 183 6.36 21.22 -2.79
CA ASN A 183 5.54 20.13 -2.31
C ASN A 183 4.74 19.53 -3.47
N ASN A 184 5.18 18.38 -3.92
CA ASN A 184 4.46 17.62 -4.96
C ASN A 184 3.28 16.87 -4.36
N ARG A 185 2.16 16.85 -5.10
CA ARG A 185 0.96 16.07 -4.79
C ARG A 185 0.67 15.10 -5.92
N ALA A 186 0.13 13.95 -5.58
CA ALA A 186 -0.37 13.01 -6.57
C ALA A 186 -1.83 13.29 -6.88
N THR A 187 -2.21 13.27 -8.16
CA THR A 187 -3.59 13.34 -8.61
C THR A 187 -3.78 12.50 -9.86
N GLY A 188 -4.97 11.94 -10.05
CA GLY A 188 -5.33 11.17 -11.25
C GLY A 188 -5.92 9.80 -10.97
N LEU A 189 -5.86 8.95 -11.99
CA LEU A 189 -6.38 7.57 -11.98
C LEU A 189 -5.25 6.59 -11.75
N PHE A 190 -5.37 5.76 -10.72
CA PHE A 190 -4.33 4.83 -10.29
C PHE A 190 -4.85 3.40 -10.26
N VAL A 191 -3.98 2.45 -10.59
CA VAL A 191 -4.27 1.02 -10.49
C VAL A 191 -3.32 0.34 -9.52
N TYR A 192 -3.83 -0.67 -8.84
CA TYR A 192 -3.08 -1.63 -8.06
C TYR A 192 -3.55 -3.03 -8.40
N ASP A 193 -2.62 -3.97 -8.38
CA ASP A 193 -2.88 -5.37 -8.68
C ASP A 193 -2.56 -6.23 -7.47
N VAL A 194 -3.41 -7.24 -7.23
CA VAL A 194 -3.23 -8.21 -6.16
C VAL A 194 -3.30 -9.61 -6.75
N ALA A 195 -2.38 -10.48 -6.35
CA ALA A 195 -2.46 -11.92 -6.55
C ALA A 195 -2.54 -12.61 -5.20
N ILE A 196 -3.61 -13.36 -4.97
CA ILE A 196 -3.87 -14.16 -3.77
C ILE A 196 -3.50 -15.60 -4.09
N ASP A 197 -2.43 -16.12 -3.48
CA ASP A 197 -2.12 -17.56 -3.55
C ASP A 197 -2.94 -18.30 -2.51
N GLN A 198 -4.06 -18.88 -2.94
CA GLN A 198 -5.01 -19.58 -2.07
C GLN A 198 -4.37 -20.78 -1.36
N ARG A 199 -3.39 -21.43 -2.01
CA ARG A 199 -2.71 -22.61 -1.46
C ARG A 199 -1.92 -22.30 -0.19
N ARG A 200 -1.47 -21.05 -0.02
CA ARG A 200 -0.67 -20.57 1.12
C ARG A 200 -1.45 -19.67 2.06
N LEU A 201 -2.66 -19.29 1.69
CA LEU A 201 -3.39 -18.21 2.37
C LEU A 201 -3.53 -18.47 3.88
N PHE A 202 -3.90 -19.69 4.24
CA PHE A 202 -4.19 -20.08 5.62
C PHE A 202 -3.36 -21.26 6.12
N CYS A 203 -2.21 -21.52 5.52
CA CYS A 203 -1.34 -22.58 6.00
C CYS A 203 0.12 -22.14 6.11
N VAL A 204 0.88 -22.81 6.96
CA VAL A 204 2.31 -22.61 7.19
C VAL A 204 3.04 -23.94 7.10
N SER A 205 4.23 -23.96 6.49
CA SER A 205 5.03 -25.17 6.32
C SER A 205 5.64 -25.61 7.66
N THR A 206 5.62 -26.93 7.91
CA THR A 206 6.29 -27.57 9.07
C THR A 206 7.75 -27.92 8.78
N ASN A 207 8.27 -27.65 7.59
CA ASN A 207 9.62 -27.99 7.19
C ASN A 207 10.67 -27.27 8.04
N GLN A 208 11.55 -28.05 8.71
CA GLN A 208 12.60 -27.52 9.58
C GLN A 208 13.96 -27.33 8.88
N PHE A 209 14.08 -27.69 7.59
CA PHE A 209 15.30 -27.40 6.80
C PHE A 209 15.29 -25.98 6.24
N GLU A 210 14.12 -25.51 5.78
CA GLU A 210 13.82 -24.15 5.35
C GLU A 210 12.60 -23.66 6.12
N PRO A 211 12.76 -23.29 7.42
CA PRO A 211 11.62 -23.10 8.31
C PRO A 211 10.82 -21.82 7.97
N GLU A 212 9.50 -21.98 7.88
CA GLU A 212 8.57 -20.84 7.91
C GLU A 212 8.25 -20.44 9.36
N ILE A 213 8.29 -21.42 10.29
CA ILE A 213 8.05 -21.24 11.73
C ILE A 213 9.02 -22.10 12.54
N THR A 214 9.23 -21.77 13.80
CA THR A 214 10.05 -22.55 14.73
C THR A 214 9.35 -23.84 15.14
N ALA A 215 10.11 -24.81 15.65
CA ALA A 215 9.54 -26.07 16.17
C ALA A 215 8.55 -25.83 17.32
N ASP A 216 8.85 -24.88 18.22
CA ASP A 216 7.96 -24.52 19.33
C ASP A 216 6.64 -23.93 18.81
N MET A 217 6.69 -23.13 17.73
CA MET A 217 5.50 -22.57 17.10
C MET A 217 4.64 -23.68 16.44
N VAL A 218 5.26 -24.72 15.86
CA VAL A 218 4.52 -25.89 15.34
C VAL A 218 3.66 -26.54 16.43
N GLU A 219 4.22 -26.74 17.63
CA GLU A 219 3.48 -27.35 18.74
C GLU A 219 2.40 -26.40 19.30
N SER A 220 2.67 -25.09 19.35
CA SER A 220 1.67 -24.09 19.75
C SER A 220 0.46 -24.11 18.81
N LEU A 221 0.69 -24.07 17.50
CA LEU A 221 -0.39 -24.06 16.50
C LEU A 221 -1.24 -25.33 16.55
N LYS A 222 -0.61 -26.50 16.78
CA LYS A 222 -1.35 -27.75 16.97
C LYS A 222 -2.25 -27.71 18.22
N ALA A 223 -1.74 -27.13 19.31
CA ALA A 223 -2.53 -26.94 20.54
C ALA A 223 -3.72 -26.00 20.31
N ASP A 224 -3.58 -25.02 19.40
CA ASP A 224 -4.63 -24.08 19.00
C ASP A 224 -5.56 -24.61 17.89
N GLY A 225 -5.48 -25.90 17.60
CA GLY A 225 -6.39 -26.60 16.70
C GLY A 225 -6.03 -26.56 15.22
N TRP A 226 -4.81 -26.08 14.88
CA TRP A 226 -4.33 -26.18 13.50
C TRP A 226 -4.10 -27.65 13.13
N THR A 227 -4.50 -28.04 11.93
CA THR A 227 -4.46 -29.42 11.47
C THR A 227 -3.40 -29.62 10.40
N VAL A 228 -2.80 -30.83 10.39
CA VAL A 228 -1.82 -31.21 9.37
C VAL A 228 -2.51 -31.43 8.03
N VAL A 229 -2.01 -30.78 6.98
CA VAL A 229 -2.45 -30.94 5.59
C VAL A 229 -1.26 -31.16 4.67
N ASN A 230 -1.45 -31.93 3.61
CA ASN A 230 -0.44 -32.11 2.58
C ASN A 230 -0.76 -31.19 1.38
N THR A 231 0.20 -30.33 1.06
CA THR A 231 0.06 -29.35 0.01
C THR A 231 1.15 -29.52 -1.06
N ALA A 232 1.07 -28.78 -2.16
CA ALA A 232 2.14 -28.72 -3.15
C ALA A 232 3.49 -28.23 -2.57
N PHE A 233 3.51 -27.72 -1.35
CA PHE A 233 4.70 -27.25 -0.63
C PHE A 233 5.17 -28.23 0.46
N GLY A 234 4.61 -29.44 0.47
CA GLY A 234 4.84 -30.46 1.47
C GLY A 234 3.84 -30.39 2.62
N GLU A 235 4.23 -30.93 3.76
CA GLU A 235 3.42 -30.91 4.98
C GLU A 235 3.32 -29.49 5.53
N CYS A 236 2.09 -29.06 5.83
CA CYS A 236 1.76 -27.76 6.39
C CYS A 236 0.78 -27.92 7.56
N LEU A 237 0.72 -26.92 8.41
CA LEU A 237 -0.38 -26.71 9.35
C LEU A 237 -1.38 -25.74 8.75
N SER A 238 -2.65 -26.15 8.69
CA SER A 238 -3.76 -25.34 8.20
C SER A 238 -4.56 -24.76 9.35
N MET A 239 -4.88 -23.47 9.26
CA MET A 239 -5.75 -22.78 10.20
C MET A 239 -7.13 -23.45 10.29
N PRO A 240 -7.77 -23.53 11.49
CA PRO A 240 -9.13 -24.06 11.63
C PRO A 240 -10.14 -23.38 10.70
N LYS A 241 -11.08 -24.16 10.18
CA LYS A 241 -12.06 -23.70 9.19
C LYS A 241 -12.87 -22.52 9.68
N GLU A 242 -13.32 -22.54 10.92
CA GLU A 242 -14.12 -21.49 11.54
C GLU A 242 -13.37 -20.14 11.58
N GLN A 243 -12.07 -20.18 11.82
CA GLN A 243 -11.23 -18.98 11.81
C GLN A 243 -11.05 -18.45 10.39
N ARG A 244 -10.85 -19.32 9.39
CA ARG A 244 -10.76 -18.91 7.98
C ARG A 244 -12.04 -18.23 7.50
N GLU A 245 -13.20 -18.81 7.84
CA GLU A 245 -14.52 -18.27 7.47
C GLU A 245 -14.77 -16.88 8.07
N GLN A 246 -14.19 -16.59 9.24
CA GLN A 246 -14.23 -15.25 9.83
C GLN A 246 -13.26 -14.26 9.17
N LEU A 247 -12.08 -14.73 8.75
CA LEU A 247 -11.06 -13.87 8.15
C LEU A 247 -11.35 -13.51 6.68
N ILE A 248 -11.92 -14.41 5.90
CA ILE A 248 -12.16 -14.23 4.47
C ILE A 248 -12.96 -12.96 4.16
N PRO A 249 -14.09 -12.66 4.83
CA PRO A 249 -14.80 -11.40 4.61
C PRO A 249 -13.96 -10.16 4.91
N ALA A 250 -13.20 -10.17 6.00
CA ALA A 250 -12.34 -9.06 6.37
C ALA A 250 -11.20 -8.83 5.37
N ILE A 251 -10.63 -9.90 4.80
CA ILE A 251 -9.64 -9.81 3.72
C ILE A 251 -10.26 -9.16 2.49
N ALA A 252 -11.46 -9.56 2.08
CA ALA A 252 -12.15 -8.96 0.94
C ALA A 252 -12.41 -7.46 1.16
N ASP A 253 -12.90 -7.07 2.33
CA ASP A 253 -13.13 -5.69 2.70
C ASP A 253 -11.81 -4.89 2.68
N ALA A 254 -10.74 -5.40 3.29
CA ALA A 254 -9.46 -4.72 3.33
C ALA A 254 -8.85 -4.52 1.92
N LEU A 255 -9.01 -5.47 1.01
CA LEU A 255 -8.52 -5.36 -0.37
C LEU A 255 -9.26 -4.30 -1.19
N LEU A 256 -10.50 -3.96 -0.84
CA LEU A 256 -11.33 -2.99 -1.57
C LEU A 256 -11.27 -1.59 -0.95
N ASP A 257 -11.18 -1.49 0.40
CA ASP A 257 -11.43 -0.26 1.16
C ASP A 257 -10.17 0.38 1.78
N TRP A 258 -8.98 -0.14 1.47
CA TRP A 258 -7.75 0.44 1.97
C TRP A 258 -7.50 1.86 1.43
N GLN A 259 -6.83 2.68 2.23
CA GLN A 259 -6.43 4.04 1.89
C GLN A 259 -5.01 4.31 2.40
N ILE A 260 -4.31 5.22 1.75
CA ILE A 260 -3.04 5.73 2.25
C ILE A 260 -3.30 7.02 3.01
N THR A 261 -3.03 7.01 4.30
CA THR A 261 -3.05 8.20 5.15
C THR A 261 -1.63 8.67 5.39
N SER A 262 -1.33 9.93 5.10
CA SER A 262 -0.01 10.51 5.33
C SER A 262 -0.03 11.43 6.55
N ASN A 263 0.67 11.03 7.60
CA ASN A 263 0.80 11.83 8.81
C ASN A 263 1.65 13.09 8.61
N GLN A 264 2.60 13.07 7.69
CA GLN A 264 3.52 14.20 7.48
C GLN A 264 2.93 15.32 6.63
N ALA A 265 2.20 14.97 5.59
CA ALA A 265 1.68 15.96 4.66
C ALA A 265 0.32 16.53 5.10
N ARG A 266 -0.37 15.91 6.07
CA ARG A 266 -1.72 16.28 6.53
C ARG A 266 -2.71 16.47 5.37
N THR A 267 -2.51 15.68 4.31
CA THR A 267 -3.38 15.69 3.13
C THR A 267 -4.26 14.46 3.18
N PHE A 268 -5.48 14.62 2.75
CA PHE A 268 -6.46 13.54 2.66
C PHE A 268 -7.06 13.52 1.25
N SER A 269 -7.19 12.31 0.72
CA SER A 269 -7.99 12.02 -0.46
C SER A 269 -8.85 10.82 -0.13
N LEU A 270 -10.09 10.82 -0.58
CA LEU A 270 -10.98 9.66 -0.41
C LEU A 270 -10.36 8.40 -1.01
N MET A 271 -9.52 8.55 -2.03
CA MET A 271 -8.95 7.42 -2.78
C MET A 271 -10.05 6.40 -3.14
N GLU A 272 -11.20 6.93 -3.58
CA GLU A 272 -12.36 6.13 -3.89
C GLU A 272 -12.03 5.03 -4.92
N THR A 273 -12.53 3.83 -4.67
CA THR A 273 -12.44 2.72 -5.59
C THR A 273 -13.49 2.89 -6.68
N LEU A 274 -13.06 3.15 -7.91
CA LEU A 274 -13.93 3.41 -9.06
C LEU A 274 -14.41 2.14 -9.74
N ALA A 275 -13.53 1.16 -9.84
CA ALA A 275 -13.84 -0.13 -10.43
C ALA A 275 -12.89 -1.21 -9.90
N VAL A 276 -13.38 -2.44 -9.94
CA VAL A 276 -12.62 -3.64 -9.59
C VAL A 276 -12.83 -4.68 -10.67
N ALA A 277 -11.75 -5.34 -11.09
CA ALA A 277 -11.80 -6.53 -11.93
C ALA A 277 -11.23 -7.72 -11.16
N VAL A 278 -11.90 -8.87 -11.23
CA VAL A 278 -11.49 -10.13 -10.56
C VAL A 278 -11.45 -11.25 -11.59
N SER A 279 -10.37 -12.02 -11.59
CA SER A 279 -10.18 -13.15 -12.51
C SER A 279 -9.24 -14.19 -11.91
N ASP A 280 -9.18 -15.37 -12.54
CA ASP A 280 -8.15 -16.39 -12.35
C ASP A 280 -6.99 -16.25 -13.36
N ASN A 281 -7.07 -15.26 -14.25
CA ASN A 281 -6.06 -14.96 -15.27
C ASN A 281 -5.67 -13.48 -15.23
N ALA A 282 -4.39 -13.20 -14.95
CA ALA A 282 -3.87 -11.84 -14.85
C ALA A 282 -4.01 -11.03 -16.15
N ASN A 283 -3.91 -11.68 -17.32
CA ASN A 283 -4.04 -11.00 -18.61
C ASN A 283 -5.44 -10.43 -18.84
N THR A 284 -6.48 -11.11 -18.34
CA THR A 284 -7.87 -10.60 -18.47
C THR A 284 -8.09 -9.36 -17.63
N LEU A 285 -7.40 -9.23 -16.48
CA LEU A 285 -7.45 -8.00 -15.66
C LEU A 285 -6.84 -6.82 -16.40
N ALA A 286 -5.66 -7.04 -17.01
CA ALA A 286 -4.97 -6.00 -17.78
C ALA A 286 -5.79 -5.55 -18.98
N ALA A 287 -6.56 -6.45 -19.59
CA ALA A 287 -7.48 -6.13 -20.68
C ALA A 287 -8.74 -5.40 -20.17
N ALA A 288 -9.27 -5.79 -19.01
CA ALA A 288 -10.52 -5.24 -18.46
C ALA A 288 -10.39 -3.78 -18.01
N ILE A 289 -9.33 -3.44 -17.28
CA ILE A 289 -9.08 -2.07 -16.82
C ILE A 289 -7.75 -1.60 -17.40
N ARG A 290 -7.82 -0.71 -18.39
CA ARG A 290 -6.66 -0.24 -19.15
C ARG A 290 -6.81 1.21 -19.60
N ALA A 291 -5.80 1.74 -20.24
CA ALA A 291 -5.88 2.97 -20.99
C ALA A 291 -5.53 2.72 -22.47
N LYS A 292 -6.00 3.61 -23.33
CA LYS A 292 -5.68 3.62 -24.76
C LYS A 292 -5.17 5.00 -25.15
N LEU A 293 -4.04 5.04 -25.87
CA LEU A 293 -3.58 6.26 -26.52
C LEU A 293 -4.60 6.70 -27.56
N ILE A 294 -4.78 8.00 -27.66
CA ILE A 294 -5.62 8.63 -28.68
C ILE A 294 -4.67 9.18 -29.76
N ASP A 295 -4.88 8.73 -30.98
CA ASP A 295 -4.21 9.26 -32.16
C ASP A 295 -5.20 10.19 -32.88
N ASP A 296 -5.14 11.49 -32.50
CA ASP A 296 -6.01 12.54 -33.03
C ASP A 296 -5.22 13.59 -33.84
N ASN A 297 -3.96 13.29 -34.23
CA ASN A 297 -3.04 14.20 -34.88
C ASN A 297 -2.74 15.51 -34.15
N GLU A 298 -3.04 15.56 -32.83
CA GLU A 298 -2.67 16.72 -32.01
C GLU A 298 -1.19 16.66 -31.60
N SER A 299 -0.61 17.83 -31.33
CA SER A 299 0.81 17.96 -30.96
C SER A 299 1.17 17.32 -29.62
N LYS A 300 0.19 17.06 -28.74
CA LYS A 300 0.39 16.46 -27.42
C LYS A 300 -0.34 15.12 -27.37
N PRO A 301 0.35 14.03 -26.97
CA PRO A 301 -0.29 12.73 -26.81
C PRO A 301 -1.33 12.78 -25.71
N LYS A 302 -2.45 12.09 -25.94
CA LYS A 302 -3.56 11.90 -25.00
C LYS A 302 -3.80 10.43 -24.74
N ALA A 303 -4.35 10.12 -23.58
CA ALA A 303 -4.82 8.78 -23.27
C ALA A 303 -6.23 8.87 -22.67
N ARG A 304 -7.05 7.85 -22.93
CA ARG A 304 -8.35 7.70 -22.30
C ARG A 304 -8.39 6.41 -21.47
N PRO A 305 -9.00 6.44 -20.28
CA PRO A 305 -9.26 5.24 -19.50
C PRO A 305 -10.37 4.41 -20.16
N ILE A 306 -10.28 3.08 -20.04
CA ILE A 306 -11.25 2.13 -20.57
C ILE A 306 -11.50 1.05 -19.54
N ILE A 307 -12.78 0.74 -19.31
CA ILE A 307 -13.22 -0.49 -18.65
C ILE A 307 -13.92 -1.34 -19.72
N ASP A 308 -13.40 -2.56 -19.91
CA ASP A 308 -13.90 -3.50 -20.92
C ASP A 308 -14.50 -4.72 -20.22
N GLU A 309 -15.82 -4.76 -20.18
CA GLU A 309 -16.57 -5.81 -19.50
C GLU A 309 -16.54 -7.14 -20.25
N ASN A 310 -16.13 -7.14 -21.53
CA ASN A 310 -16.03 -8.33 -22.36
C ASN A 310 -14.62 -8.96 -22.33
N ALA A 311 -13.70 -8.42 -21.52
CA ALA A 311 -12.31 -8.90 -21.46
C ALA A 311 -12.12 -10.26 -20.75
N GLY A 312 -13.20 -10.89 -20.26
CA GLY A 312 -13.17 -12.19 -19.59
C GLY A 312 -12.84 -12.13 -18.09
N ALA A 313 -12.72 -10.95 -17.51
CA ALA A 313 -12.72 -10.74 -16.06
C ALA A 313 -14.12 -10.32 -15.59
N LYS A 314 -14.48 -10.65 -14.34
CA LYS A 314 -15.65 -10.05 -13.72
C LYS A 314 -15.32 -8.63 -13.31
N THR A 315 -16.06 -7.65 -13.83
CA THR A 315 -15.89 -6.23 -13.56
C THR A 315 -17.03 -5.69 -12.70
N PHE A 316 -16.68 -4.81 -11.78
CA PHE A 316 -17.60 -4.16 -10.83
C PHE A 316 -17.29 -2.67 -10.88
N ILE A 317 -18.25 -1.86 -11.35
CA ILE A 317 -18.05 -0.45 -11.65
C ILE A 317 -18.91 0.37 -10.69
N ALA A 318 -18.25 1.13 -9.81
CA ALA A 318 -18.94 1.97 -8.83
C ALA A 318 -19.44 3.29 -9.47
N LEU A 319 -20.50 3.86 -8.94
CA LEU A 319 -21.12 5.10 -9.45
C LEU A 319 -20.11 6.25 -9.66
N PRO A 320 -19.12 6.50 -8.77
CA PRO A 320 -18.15 7.58 -8.98
C PRO A 320 -17.29 7.40 -10.23
N CYS A 321 -17.22 6.18 -10.79
CA CYS A 321 -16.44 5.92 -12.00
C CYS A 321 -16.93 6.75 -13.21
N ALA A 322 -18.23 6.97 -13.31
CA ALA A 322 -18.84 7.76 -14.38
C ALA A 322 -18.39 9.23 -14.41
N ASN A 323 -17.75 9.74 -13.35
CA ASN A 323 -17.14 11.06 -13.36
C ASN A 323 -15.85 11.12 -14.20
N TYR A 324 -15.24 9.97 -14.49
CA TYR A 324 -13.93 9.87 -15.11
C TYR A 324 -13.89 9.01 -16.36
N ILE A 325 -14.80 8.04 -16.45
CA ILE A 325 -14.83 7.03 -17.51
C ILE A 325 -16.27 6.90 -18.01
N VAL A 326 -16.44 6.83 -19.32
CA VAL A 326 -17.77 6.52 -19.91
C VAL A 326 -18.07 5.05 -19.63
N THR A 327 -19.13 4.80 -18.87
CA THR A 327 -19.59 3.48 -18.44
C THR A 327 -21.09 3.33 -18.69
N GLU A 328 -21.58 2.10 -18.79
CA GLU A 328 -23.02 1.79 -19.01
C GLU A 328 -23.61 0.95 -17.87
N THR A 329 -22.76 0.39 -17.00
CA THR A 329 -23.15 -0.62 -16.00
C THR A 329 -22.75 -0.26 -14.57
N GLU A 330 -22.41 1.02 -14.34
CA GLU A 330 -22.10 1.48 -12.99
C GLU A 330 -23.29 1.30 -12.04
N SER A 331 -23.00 0.88 -10.81
CA SER A 331 -24.04 0.64 -9.82
C SER A 331 -23.59 0.99 -8.40
N ALA A 332 -24.57 1.31 -7.54
CA ALA A 332 -24.31 1.63 -6.15
C ALA A 332 -23.81 0.43 -5.34
N ASP A 333 -24.14 -0.78 -5.74
CA ASP A 333 -23.77 -2.03 -5.07
C ASP A 333 -22.53 -2.71 -5.66
N ALA A 334 -21.84 -2.06 -6.60
CA ALA A 334 -20.70 -2.66 -7.31
C ALA A 334 -19.62 -3.20 -6.36
N LEU A 335 -19.22 -2.44 -5.35
CA LEU A 335 -18.19 -2.88 -4.40
C LEU A 335 -18.72 -3.97 -3.47
N VAL A 336 -20.00 -3.99 -3.13
CA VAL A 336 -20.63 -5.08 -2.38
C VAL A 336 -20.60 -6.38 -3.18
N ARG A 337 -20.89 -6.32 -4.49
CA ARG A 337 -20.78 -7.48 -5.38
C ARG A 337 -19.33 -7.93 -5.60
N ALA A 338 -18.39 -6.99 -5.71
CA ALA A 338 -16.96 -7.32 -5.79
C ALA A 338 -16.47 -8.03 -4.53
N ARG A 339 -16.88 -7.55 -3.36
CA ARG A 339 -16.64 -8.19 -2.07
C ARG A 339 -17.15 -9.62 -2.05
N GLN A 340 -18.40 -9.82 -2.44
CA GLN A 340 -19.02 -11.15 -2.44
C GLN A 340 -18.28 -12.10 -3.40
N GLU A 341 -17.90 -11.65 -4.59
CA GLU A 341 -17.12 -12.43 -5.53
C GLU A 341 -15.77 -12.90 -4.95
N LEU A 342 -15.07 -12.03 -4.22
CA LEU A 342 -13.82 -12.39 -3.55
C LEU A 342 -14.06 -13.43 -2.44
N ILE A 343 -15.12 -13.25 -1.64
CA ILE A 343 -15.51 -14.18 -0.58
C ILE A 343 -15.83 -15.55 -1.19
N ASP A 344 -16.70 -15.60 -2.20
CA ASP A 344 -17.13 -16.84 -2.83
C ASP A 344 -15.94 -17.63 -3.41
N ARG A 345 -15.00 -16.93 -4.05
CA ARG A 345 -13.79 -17.58 -4.59
C ARG A 345 -12.87 -18.11 -3.51
N MET A 346 -12.67 -17.38 -2.42
CA MET A 346 -11.83 -17.85 -1.31
C MET A 346 -12.51 -18.98 -0.53
N MET A 347 -13.84 -18.93 -0.35
CA MET A 347 -14.60 -20.00 0.31
C MET A 347 -14.69 -21.28 -0.52
N ALA A 348 -14.67 -21.17 -1.84
CA ALA A 348 -14.77 -22.32 -2.74
C ALA A 348 -13.47 -23.15 -2.83
N PHE A 349 -12.36 -22.64 -2.31
CA PHE A 349 -11.08 -23.36 -2.33
C PHE A 349 -11.03 -24.42 -1.24
N ASP A 350 -10.63 -25.66 -1.61
CA ASP A 350 -10.45 -26.75 -0.65
C ASP A 350 -9.05 -26.66 0.00
N TYR A 351 -9.00 -26.05 1.18
CA TYR A 351 -7.76 -25.85 1.93
C TYR A 351 -7.22 -27.13 2.57
N GLU A 352 -8.05 -28.14 2.74
CA GLU A 352 -7.71 -29.43 3.32
C GLU A 352 -7.13 -30.42 2.29
N ASN A 353 -7.63 -30.40 1.05
CA ASN A 353 -7.28 -31.35 -0.01
C ASN A 353 -6.69 -30.63 -1.23
N GLN A 354 -5.43 -30.21 -1.12
CA GLN A 354 -4.77 -29.40 -2.16
C GLN A 354 -4.00 -30.22 -3.21
N LEU A 355 -3.86 -31.54 -3.02
CA LEU A 355 -3.15 -32.47 -3.91
C LEU A 355 -4.10 -33.31 -4.76
#